data_82c2d8b0054db6a9db6398059297d24d
#
_entry.id   82c2d8b0054db6a9db6398059297d24d
#
_cell.length_a   1.000
_cell.length_b   1.000
_cell.length_c   1.000
_cell.angle_alpha   90.00
_cell.angle_beta   90.00
_cell.angle_gamma   90.00
#
_symmetry.space_group_name_H-M   'P 1'
#
loop_
_entity.id
_entity.type
_entity.pdbx_description
1 polymer ?
#
loop_
_entity_poly.entity_id
_entity_poly.type
_entity_poly.pdbx_seq_one_letter_code
_entity_poly.pdbx_strand_id
1 'polypeptide(L)'
;MANLKKLLFIGDSLTQWGDWGRWVPGYHVTNLGISGETVEGLLARRARIRTQIDDPDFIFLMTGINNIANGEYDIFPAYREIVRNLTTWHRQAHVVVQSMLPVDSTWVSNDVIPGINRHLEEIAREYGAVYLDMFSSFVDAKGTPKKGYLSGDGVHLASTGYGVWVAAVELFLLEM
;
A
#
# COMPACT_ATOMS: atom_id res chain seq x y z
N MET A 1 12.43 26.39 -12.22
CA MET A 1 11.24 25.79 -11.60
C MET A 1 11.74 24.61 -10.78
N ALA A 2 11.35 24.48 -9.51
CA ALA A 2 11.71 23.31 -8.71
C ALA A 2 11.12 22.07 -9.39
N ASN A 3 11.94 21.01 -9.53
CA ASN A 3 11.48 19.75 -10.09
C ASN A 3 10.54 19.10 -9.04
N LEU A 4 9.29 18.81 -9.39
CA LEU A 4 8.35 18.18 -8.46
C LEU A 4 8.85 16.78 -8.11
N LYS A 5 8.82 16.41 -6.82
CA LYS A 5 9.11 15.04 -6.39
C LYS A 5 8.13 14.06 -7.04
N LYS A 6 8.61 12.86 -7.38
CA LYS A 6 7.85 11.81 -8.07
C LYS A 6 7.37 10.76 -7.08
N LEU A 7 6.07 10.54 -7.02
CA LEU A 7 5.43 9.50 -6.21
C LEU A 7 4.95 8.36 -7.10
N LEU A 8 5.28 7.14 -6.72
CA LEU A 8 4.80 5.92 -7.34
C LEU A 8 3.93 5.15 -6.36
N PHE A 9 2.68 4.90 -6.70
CA PHE A 9 1.78 4.03 -5.94
C PHE A 9 1.64 2.69 -6.64
N ILE A 10 1.88 1.60 -5.90
CA ILE A 10 1.82 0.22 -6.37
C ILE A 10 0.89 -0.58 -5.46
N GLY A 11 -0.01 -1.35 -6.03
CA GLY A 11 -0.94 -2.17 -5.27
C GLY A 11 -2.10 -2.70 -6.09
N ASP A 12 -3.17 -3.02 -5.41
CA ASP A 12 -4.40 -3.59 -5.95
C ASP A 12 -5.49 -2.54 -6.24
N SER A 13 -6.78 -2.94 -6.12
CA SER A 13 -7.93 -2.05 -6.34
C SER A 13 -7.95 -0.85 -5.40
N LEU A 14 -7.53 -1.01 -4.14
CA LEU A 14 -7.49 0.07 -3.17
C LEU A 14 -6.57 1.19 -3.66
N THR A 15 -5.42 0.83 -4.23
CA THR A 15 -4.48 1.76 -4.83
C THR A 15 -5.00 2.31 -6.15
N GLN A 16 -5.54 1.44 -7.02
CA GLN A 16 -5.99 1.81 -8.37
C GLN A 16 -7.09 2.88 -8.36
N TRP A 17 -8.03 2.78 -7.43
CA TRP A 17 -9.19 3.68 -7.38
C TRP A 17 -8.90 5.03 -6.72
N GLY A 18 -7.73 5.21 -6.17
CA GLY A 18 -7.27 6.48 -5.63
C GLY A 18 -6.99 7.51 -6.74
N ASP A 19 -7.57 8.69 -6.63
CA ASP A 19 -7.26 9.85 -7.48
C ASP A 19 -6.05 10.62 -6.92
N TRP A 20 -4.94 9.88 -6.77
CA TRP A 20 -3.72 10.33 -6.10
C TRP A 20 -3.18 11.64 -6.66
N GLY A 21 -3.20 11.81 -7.98
CA GLY A 21 -2.71 13.02 -8.63
C GLY A 21 -3.50 14.27 -8.25
N ARG A 22 -4.78 14.11 -7.95
CA ARG A 22 -5.65 15.20 -7.48
C ARG A 22 -5.51 15.42 -5.98
N TRP A 23 -5.36 14.32 -5.21
CA TRP A 23 -5.40 14.37 -3.76
C TRP A 23 -4.07 14.73 -3.12
N VAL A 24 -2.95 14.50 -3.82
CA VAL A 24 -1.61 14.88 -3.36
C VAL A 24 -1.01 15.91 -4.34
N PRO A 25 -1.55 17.14 -4.38
CA PRO A 25 -1.08 18.18 -5.29
C PRO A 25 0.36 18.60 -4.93
N GLY A 26 1.14 18.99 -5.93
CA GLY A 26 2.54 19.39 -5.72
C GLY A 26 3.54 18.26 -5.93
N TYR A 27 3.08 17.09 -6.36
CA TYR A 27 3.90 15.95 -6.72
C TYR A 27 3.56 15.45 -8.13
N HIS A 28 4.55 14.80 -8.76
CA HIS A 28 4.32 14.00 -9.96
C HIS A 28 3.89 12.60 -9.52
N VAL A 29 2.63 12.25 -9.72
CA VAL A 29 2.08 10.97 -9.25
C VAL A 29 1.90 9.98 -10.39
N THR A 30 2.40 8.76 -10.20
CA THR A 30 2.11 7.60 -11.06
C THR A 30 1.38 6.54 -10.23
N ASN A 31 0.21 6.12 -10.69
CA ASN A 31 -0.58 5.06 -10.06
C ASN A 31 -0.47 3.78 -10.90
N LEU A 32 0.12 2.73 -10.32
CA LEU A 32 0.27 1.40 -10.90
C LEU A 32 -0.56 0.34 -10.17
N GLY A 33 -1.62 0.74 -9.48
CA GLY A 33 -2.59 -0.19 -8.89
C GLY A 33 -3.34 -0.98 -9.97
N ILE A 34 -3.63 -2.26 -9.70
CA ILE A 34 -4.45 -3.14 -10.56
C ILE A 34 -5.46 -3.88 -9.70
N SER A 35 -6.76 -3.67 -9.97
CA SER A 35 -7.84 -4.34 -9.25
C SER A 35 -7.73 -5.85 -9.32
N GLY A 36 -7.93 -6.51 -8.18
CA GLY A 36 -7.89 -7.97 -8.06
C GLY A 36 -6.49 -8.57 -8.05
N GLU A 37 -5.43 -7.74 -8.15
CA GLU A 37 -4.06 -8.24 -8.21
C GLU A 37 -3.60 -8.81 -6.87
N THR A 38 -3.03 -10.02 -6.91
CA THR A 38 -2.36 -10.67 -5.78
C THR A 38 -0.89 -10.24 -5.69
N VAL A 39 -0.23 -10.59 -4.59
CA VAL A 39 1.21 -10.34 -4.43
C VAL A 39 2.02 -11.02 -5.52
N GLU A 40 1.67 -12.25 -5.90
CA GLU A 40 2.31 -13.02 -6.97
C GLU A 40 2.05 -12.37 -8.35
N GLY A 41 0.85 -11.85 -8.58
CA GLY A 41 0.50 -11.10 -9.79
C GLY A 41 1.37 -9.86 -9.94
N LEU A 42 1.52 -9.10 -8.86
CA LEU A 42 2.38 -7.92 -8.80
C LEU A 42 3.86 -8.31 -9.06
N LEU A 43 4.34 -9.39 -8.43
CA LEU A 43 5.69 -9.90 -8.65
C LEU A 43 5.91 -10.32 -10.12
N ALA A 44 4.93 -10.95 -10.74
CA ALA A 44 5.02 -11.38 -12.14
C ALA A 44 5.23 -10.20 -13.10
N ARG A 45 4.63 -9.04 -12.83
CA ARG A 45 4.81 -7.83 -13.66
C ARG A 45 5.98 -6.92 -13.23
N ARG A 46 6.86 -7.36 -12.36
CA ARG A 46 7.96 -6.56 -11.80
C ARG A 46 8.85 -5.87 -12.84
N ALA A 47 9.11 -6.55 -13.97
CA ALA A 47 9.90 -5.98 -15.06
C ALA A 47 9.23 -4.74 -15.67
N ARG A 48 7.90 -4.75 -15.79
CA ARG A 48 7.12 -3.62 -16.28
C ARG A 48 7.13 -2.48 -15.27
N ILE A 49 6.99 -2.77 -13.97
CA ILE A 49 7.04 -1.75 -12.90
C ILE A 49 8.38 -1.00 -12.98
N ARG A 50 9.49 -1.74 -13.11
CA ARG A 50 10.84 -1.16 -13.21
C ARG A 50 10.99 -0.12 -14.30
N THR A 51 10.27 -0.28 -15.42
CA THR A 51 10.41 0.58 -16.61
C THR A 51 9.37 1.69 -16.72
N GLN A 52 8.35 1.69 -15.87
CA GLN A 52 7.23 2.64 -15.98
C GLN A 52 7.45 3.98 -15.29
N ILE A 53 8.41 4.07 -14.41
CA ILE A 53 8.79 5.34 -13.80
C ILE A 53 10.31 5.42 -13.71
N ASP A 54 10.82 6.57 -14.12
CA ASP A 54 12.23 6.88 -14.07
C ASP A 54 12.51 7.70 -12.81
N ASP A 55 13.38 7.16 -11.94
CA ASP A 55 13.82 7.77 -10.69
C ASP A 55 12.68 8.35 -9.81
N PRO A 56 11.83 7.50 -9.20
CA PRO A 56 10.86 7.95 -8.21
C PRO A 56 11.58 8.43 -6.93
N ASP A 57 11.04 9.45 -6.27
CA ASP A 57 11.50 9.87 -4.94
C ASP A 57 10.87 8.99 -3.85
N PHE A 58 9.61 8.60 -4.03
CA PHE A 58 8.88 7.73 -3.10
C PHE A 58 8.11 6.65 -3.84
N ILE A 59 8.11 5.44 -3.27
CA ILE A 59 7.35 4.29 -3.75
C ILE A 59 6.46 3.79 -2.61
N PHE A 60 5.16 3.99 -2.73
CA PHE A 60 4.15 3.50 -1.78
C PHE A 60 3.62 2.15 -2.25
N LEU A 61 3.83 1.10 -1.46
CA LEU A 61 3.40 -0.27 -1.74
C LEU A 61 2.33 -0.70 -0.75
N MET A 62 1.13 -1.05 -1.25
CA MET A 62 0.07 -1.72 -0.50
C MET A 62 -0.57 -2.82 -1.35
N THR A 63 -0.43 -4.07 -0.97
CA THR A 63 -0.99 -5.23 -1.67
C THR A 63 -1.14 -6.41 -0.72
N GLY A 64 -1.95 -7.40 -1.10
CA GLY A 64 -2.11 -8.66 -0.39
C GLY A 64 -3.53 -8.96 0.06
N ILE A 65 -4.44 -7.99 0.07
CA ILE A 65 -5.82 -8.25 0.51
C ILE A 65 -6.54 -9.27 -0.38
N ASN A 66 -6.22 -9.31 -1.67
CA ASN A 66 -6.80 -10.31 -2.59
C ASN A 66 -6.30 -11.73 -2.29
N ASN A 67 -5.06 -11.90 -1.84
CA ASN A 67 -4.57 -13.19 -1.36
C ASN A 67 -5.37 -13.65 -0.13
N ILE A 68 -5.54 -12.75 0.85
CA ILE A 68 -6.28 -13.06 2.08
C ILE A 68 -7.74 -13.42 1.76
N ALA A 69 -8.36 -12.70 0.82
CA ALA A 69 -9.70 -13.00 0.33
C ALA A 69 -9.80 -14.39 -0.33
N ASN A 70 -8.73 -14.85 -0.97
CA ASN A 70 -8.62 -16.18 -1.56
C ASN A 70 -8.24 -17.28 -0.54
N GLY A 71 -7.96 -16.92 0.73
CA GLY A 71 -7.47 -17.86 1.74
C GLY A 71 -5.98 -18.19 1.62
N GLU A 72 -5.24 -17.36 0.88
CA GLU A 72 -3.80 -17.50 0.63
C GLU A 72 -3.03 -16.59 1.59
N TYR A 73 -2.53 -17.14 2.69
CA TYR A 73 -1.90 -16.36 3.76
C TYR A 73 -0.37 -16.31 3.67
N ASP A 74 0.27 -17.24 2.94
CA ASP A 74 1.74 -17.28 2.78
C ASP A 74 2.22 -16.41 1.61
N ILE A 75 2.02 -15.11 1.75
CA ILE A 75 2.41 -14.11 0.75
C ILE A 75 3.86 -13.64 0.92
N PHE A 76 4.51 -14.02 2.02
CA PHE A 76 5.77 -13.41 2.47
C PHE A 76 6.97 -13.65 1.54
N PRO A 77 7.15 -14.84 0.92
CA PRO A 77 8.25 -15.04 -0.02
C PRO A 77 8.18 -14.09 -1.23
N ALA A 78 6.99 -13.95 -1.84
CA ALA A 78 6.78 -13.07 -2.97
C ALA A 78 6.89 -11.59 -2.55
N TYR A 79 6.35 -11.23 -1.39
CA TYR A 79 6.44 -9.87 -0.85
C TYR A 79 7.88 -9.43 -0.59
N ARG A 80 8.72 -10.30 0.01
CA ARG A 80 10.16 -10.05 0.19
C ARG A 80 10.86 -9.77 -1.13
N GLU A 81 10.55 -10.57 -2.17
CA GLU A 81 11.15 -10.37 -3.48
C GLU A 81 10.75 -9.03 -4.09
N ILE A 82 9.50 -8.60 -3.92
CA ILE A 82 9.03 -7.29 -4.40
C ILE A 82 9.81 -6.16 -3.69
N VAL A 83 9.82 -6.15 -2.36
CA VAL A 83 10.49 -5.09 -1.59
C VAL A 83 11.98 -5.04 -1.91
N ARG A 84 12.66 -6.19 -1.94
CA ARG A 84 14.06 -6.29 -2.34
C ARG A 84 14.30 -5.71 -3.74
N ASN A 85 13.44 -6.01 -4.70
CA ASN A 85 13.56 -5.50 -6.06
C ASN A 85 13.40 -3.98 -6.10
N LEU A 86 12.37 -3.44 -5.44
CA LEU A 86 12.13 -2.00 -5.41
C LEU A 86 13.29 -1.23 -4.78
N THR A 87 13.80 -1.68 -3.63
CA THR A 87 14.92 -1.04 -2.94
C THR A 87 16.25 -1.18 -3.71
N THR A 88 16.43 -2.26 -4.48
CA THR A 88 17.63 -2.48 -5.29
C THR A 88 17.61 -1.63 -6.57
N TRP A 89 16.47 -1.53 -7.24
CA TRP A 89 16.35 -0.81 -8.51
C TRP A 89 16.30 0.70 -8.33
N HIS A 90 15.68 1.16 -7.24
CA HIS A 90 15.43 2.58 -6.96
C HIS A 90 16.14 3.01 -5.68
N ARG A 91 17.49 2.96 -5.70
CA ARG A 91 18.33 3.18 -4.53
C ARG A 91 18.21 4.57 -3.90
N GLN A 92 17.74 5.55 -4.65
CA GLN A 92 17.52 6.91 -4.18
C GLN A 92 16.09 7.13 -3.68
N ALA A 93 15.18 6.19 -3.97
CA ALA A 93 13.79 6.29 -3.57
C ALA A 93 13.59 5.81 -2.13
N HIS A 94 12.67 6.47 -1.42
CA HIS A 94 12.12 5.94 -0.19
C HIS A 94 11.03 4.91 -0.54
N VAL A 95 11.33 3.63 -0.36
CA VAL A 95 10.33 2.56 -0.49
C VAL A 95 9.52 2.50 0.80
N VAL A 96 8.21 2.69 0.70
CA VAL A 96 7.27 2.75 1.82
C VAL A 96 6.32 1.57 1.73
N VAL A 97 6.52 0.59 2.59
CA VAL A 97 5.59 -0.54 2.76
C VAL A 97 4.46 -0.08 3.67
N GLN A 98 3.27 0.02 3.13
CA GLN A 98 2.08 0.36 3.88
C GLN A 98 1.44 -0.92 4.44
N SER A 99 0.95 -0.86 5.68
CA SER A 99 0.17 -1.97 6.23
C SER A 99 -1.10 -2.21 5.41
N MET A 100 -1.58 -3.46 5.35
CA MET A 100 -2.93 -3.73 4.88
C MET A 100 -3.94 -3.05 5.79
N LEU A 101 -5.04 -2.58 5.19
CA LEU A 101 -6.17 -2.00 5.90
C LEU A 101 -7.06 -3.06 6.55
N PRO A 102 -7.81 -2.71 7.59
CA PRO A 102 -8.80 -3.62 8.16
C PRO A 102 -9.95 -3.84 7.18
N VAL A 103 -10.67 -4.93 7.37
CA VAL A 103 -11.88 -5.27 6.62
C VAL A 103 -13.06 -5.47 7.56
N ASP A 104 -14.28 -5.19 7.08
CA ASP A 104 -15.56 -5.48 7.74
C ASP A 104 -16.39 -6.36 6.80
N SER A 105 -15.93 -7.58 6.58
CA SER A 105 -16.48 -8.51 5.62
C SER A 105 -16.68 -9.89 6.27
N THR A 106 -17.73 -10.61 5.85
CA THR A 106 -18.02 -11.96 6.34
C THR A 106 -17.16 -13.04 5.70
N TRP A 107 -16.46 -12.72 4.60
CA TRP A 107 -15.66 -13.66 3.81
C TRP A 107 -14.15 -13.39 3.87
N VAL A 108 -13.73 -12.29 4.50
CA VAL A 108 -12.34 -12.01 4.83
C VAL A 108 -12.23 -11.76 6.34
N SER A 109 -11.43 -12.55 7.05
CA SER A 109 -11.24 -12.34 8.47
C SER A 109 -10.32 -11.17 8.75
N ASN A 110 -10.82 -10.17 9.50
CA ASN A 110 -10.01 -9.06 9.97
C ASN A 110 -8.93 -9.49 10.98
N ASP A 111 -9.14 -10.62 11.69
CA ASP A 111 -8.25 -11.05 12.78
C ASP A 111 -6.85 -11.47 12.31
N VAL A 112 -6.71 -11.87 11.04
CA VAL A 112 -5.42 -12.29 10.49
C VAL A 112 -4.55 -11.10 10.07
N ILE A 113 -5.16 -9.96 9.75
CA ILE A 113 -4.47 -8.79 9.16
C ILE A 113 -3.39 -8.23 10.10
N PRO A 114 -3.62 -8.05 11.41
CA PRO A 114 -2.56 -7.58 12.30
C PRO A 114 -1.32 -8.49 12.35
N GLY A 115 -1.53 -9.80 12.22
CA GLY A 115 -0.44 -10.78 12.12
C GLY A 115 0.38 -10.60 10.86
N ILE A 116 -0.30 -10.45 9.73
CA ILE A 116 0.35 -10.21 8.44
C ILE A 116 1.09 -8.87 8.46
N ASN A 117 0.48 -7.81 8.96
CA ASN A 117 1.10 -6.49 9.03
C ASN A 117 2.42 -6.48 9.84
N ARG A 118 2.51 -7.26 10.93
CA ARG A 118 3.79 -7.44 11.64
C ARG A 118 4.89 -8.03 10.75
N HIS A 119 4.56 -9.03 9.94
CA HIS A 119 5.54 -9.60 9.00
C HIS A 119 5.90 -8.61 7.88
N LEU A 120 4.96 -7.78 7.42
CA LEU A 120 5.27 -6.72 6.45
C LEU A 120 6.22 -5.67 7.03
N GLU A 121 6.05 -5.32 8.30
CA GLU A 121 6.98 -4.44 9.02
C GLU A 121 8.39 -5.06 9.13
N GLU A 122 8.47 -6.36 9.45
CA GLU A 122 9.73 -7.08 9.48
C GLU A 122 10.41 -7.10 8.12
N ILE A 123 9.66 -7.34 7.04
CA ILE A 123 10.16 -7.31 5.66
C ILE A 123 10.65 -5.90 5.29
N ALA A 124 9.90 -4.86 5.62
CA ALA A 124 10.34 -3.50 5.37
C ALA A 124 11.69 -3.22 6.04
N ARG A 125 11.83 -3.59 7.32
CA ARG A 125 13.08 -3.43 8.08
C ARG A 125 14.23 -4.24 7.49
N GLU A 126 13.97 -5.48 7.04
CA GLU A 126 14.98 -6.39 6.44
C GLU A 126 15.64 -5.76 5.21
N TYR A 127 14.89 -5.03 4.40
CA TYR A 127 15.39 -4.43 3.14
C TYR A 127 15.61 -2.91 3.21
N GLY A 128 15.56 -2.31 4.40
CA GLY A 128 15.80 -0.87 4.57
C GLY A 128 14.67 0.00 4.00
N ALA A 129 13.48 -0.57 3.81
CA ALA A 129 12.26 0.18 3.47
C ALA A 129 11.63 0.78 4.74
N VAL A 130 10.82 1.82 4.56
CA VAL A 130 10.02 2.40 5.64
C VAL A 130 8.72 1.64 5.78
N TYR A 131 8.28 1.39 7.00
CA TYR A 131 6.94 0.86 7.25
C TYR A 131 6.00 1.99 7.66
N LEU A 132 4.85 2.11 7.00
CA LEU A 132 3.81 3.08 7.30
C LEU A 132 2.56 2.34 7.82
N ASP A 133 2.29 2.47 9.11
CA ASP A 133 1.10 1.87 9.73
C ASP A 133 -0.17 2.64 9.34
N MET A 134 -0.84 2.13 8.32
CA MET A 134 -2.16 2.60 7.91
C MET A 134 -3.28 1.98 8.75
N PHE A 135 -3.11 0.71 9.20
CA PHE A 135 -4.12 -0.07 9.88
C PHE A 135 -4.66 0.65 11.12
N SER A 136 -3.78 1.15 11.98
CA SER A 136 -4.14 1.81 13.23
C SER A 136 -5.03 3.05 13.03
N SER A 137 -4.90 3.73 11.89
CA SER A 137 -5.75 4.88 11.54
C SER A 137 -7.19 4.47 11.19
N PHE A 138 -7.40 3.21 10.80
CA PHE A 138 -8.67 2.69 10.32
C PHE A 138 -9.47 1.88 11.35
N VAL A 139 -8.89 1.59 12.51
CA VAL A 139 -9.56 0.82 13.58
C VAL A 139 -9.79 1.68 14.83
N ASP A 140 -10.78 1.28 15.63
CA ASP A 140 -10.98 1.80 16.98
C ASP A 140 -10.03 1.13 18.00
N ALA A 141 -10.15 1.52 19.28
CA ALA A 141 -9.33 0.97 20.36
C ALA A 141 -9.52 -0.55 20.60
N LYS A 142 -10.55 -1.16 20.00
CA LYS A 142 -10.81 -2.61 20.06
C LYS A 142 -10.33 -3.36 18.82
N GLY A 143 -9.72 -2.65 17.86
CA GLY A 143 -9.31 -3.22 16.57
C GLY A 143 -10.46 -3.40 15.57
N THR A 144 -11.63 -2.83 15.85
CA THR A 144 -12.80 -2.88 14.95
C THR A 144 -12.68 -1.79 13.88
N PRO A 145 -12.97 -2.09 12.60
CA PRO A 145 -12.96 -1.09 11.55
C PRO A 145 -13.88 0.09 11.86
N LYS A 146 -13.40 1.31 11.69
CA LYS A 146 -14.17 2.52 11.94
C LYS A 146 -15.30 2.66 10.93
N LYS A 147 -16.52 2.91 11.42
CA LYS A 147 -17.70 3.09 10.57
C LYS A 147 -17.51 4.22 9.56
N GLY A 148 -17.93 3.96 8.32
CA GLY A 148 -17.92 4.93 7.24
C GLY A 148 -16.56 5.10 6.52
N TYR A 149 -15.50 4.36 6.93
CA TYR A 149 -14.24 4.36 6.20
C TYR A 149 -14.21 3.32 5.08
N LEU A 150 -14.95 2.24 5.24
CA LEU A 150 -15.12 1.20 4.23
C LEU A 150 -16.43 1.40 3.45
N SER A 151 -16.44 0.95 2.22
CA SER A 151 -17.64 0.89 1.37
C SER A 151 -18.56 -0.27 1.82
N GLY A 152 -19.73 -0.42 1.16
CA GLY A 152 -20.72 -1.42 1.53
C GLY A 152 -20.28 -2.88 1.38
N ASP A 153 -19.17 -3.17 0.71
CA ASP A 153 -18.60 -4.50 0.61
C ASP A 153 -17.65 -4.85 1.77
N GLY A 154 -17.33 -3.87 2.62
CA GLY A 154 -16.48 -4.04 3.79
C GLY A 154 -14.98 -4.24 3.48
N VAL A 155 -14.56 -4.04 2.24
CA VAL A 155 -13.15 -4.18 1.81
C VAL A 155 -12.64 -2.90 1.16
N HIS A 156 -13.38 -2.37 0.19
CA HIS A 156 -12.98 -1.14 -0.49
C HIS A 156 -13.25 0.10 0.38
N LEU A 157 -12.56 1.18 0.06
CA LEU A 157 -12.69 2.41 0.82
C LEU A 157 -13.86 3.27 0.35
N ALA A 158 -14.54 3.89 1.30
CA ALA A 158 -15.39 5.04 1.05
C ALA A 158 -14.53 6.31 0.86
N SER A 159 -15.12 7.40 0.39
CA SER A 159 -14.40 8.68 0.22
C SER A 159 -13.75 9.17 1.51
N THR A 160 -14.40 8.94 2.66
CA THR A 160 -13.84 9.25 3.99
C THR A 160 -12.60 8.42 4.31
N GLY A 161 -12.59 7.13 3.94
CA GLY A 161 -11.42 6.27 4.11
C GLY A 161 -10.24 6.73 3.25
N TYR A 162 -10.49 7.08 2.00
CA TYR A 162 -9.45 7.70 1.16
C TYR A 162 -8.92 9.00 1.75
N GLY A 163 -9.77 9.84 2.34
CA GLY A 163 -9.33 11.06 3.03
C GLY A 163 -8.36 10.76 4.18
N VAL A 164 -8.60 9.70 4.95
CA VAL A 164 -7.68 9.25 6.02
C VAL A 164 -6.35 8.77 5.43
N TRP A 165 -6.39 8.01 4.35
CA TRP A 165 -5.18 7.51 3.69
C TRP A 165 -4.33 8.66 3.13
N VAL A 166 -4.96 9.59 2.41
CA VAL A 166 -4.27 10.77 1.88
C VAL A 166 -3.61 11.57 3.00
N ALA A 167 -4.35 11.85 4.09
CA ALA A 167 -3.79 12.59 5.22
C ALA A 167 -2.56 11.90 5.83
N ALA A 168 -2.56 10.58 5.92
CA ALA A 168 -1.40 9.81 6.41
C ALA A 168 -0.21 9.88 5.45
N VAL A 169 -0.45 9.81 4.14
CA VAL A 169 0.59 9.97 3.11
C VAL A 169 1.17 11.39 3.14
N GLU A 170 0.32 12.41 3.22
CA GLU A 170 0.77 13.81 3.29
C GLU A 170 1.61 14.06 4.54
N LEU A 171 1.15 13.58 5.70
CA LEU A 171 1.91 13.70 6.95
C LEU A 171 3.29 13.03 6.82
N PHE A 172 3.35 11.82 6.30
CA PHE A 172 4.59 11.11 6.05
C PHE A 172 5.54 11.92 5.13
N LEU A 173 5.01 12.49 4.05
CA LEU A 173 5.79 13.27 3.08
C LEU A 173 6.33 14.59 3.67
N LEU A 174 5.65 15.15 4.69
CA LEU A 174 6.11 16.35 5.40
C LEU A 174 7.25 16.07 6.38
N GLU A 175 7.36 14.84 6.87
CA GLU A 175 8.39 14.41 7.82
C GLU A 175 9.69 13.97 7.15
N MET A 176 9.66 13.75 5.79
CA MET A 176 10.77 13.27 4.97
C MET A 176 11.43 14.40 4.16
#